data_3a9f27ce5523420746ff781a103296cb
#
_entry.id   3a9f27ce5523420746ff781a103296cb
#
_cell.length_a   1.000
_cell.length_b   1.000
_cell.length_c   1.000
_cell.angle_alpha   90.00
_cell.angle_beta   90.00
_cell.angle_gamma   90.00
#
_symmetry.space_group_name_H-M   'P 1'
#
loop_
_entity.id
_entity.type
_entity.pdbx_description
1 polymer ?
#
loop_
_entity_poly.entity_id
_entity_poly.type
_entity_poly.pdbx_seq_one_letter_code
_entity_poly.pdbx_strand_id
1 'polypeptide(L)'
;MDIKIINNIEPNDLFLMRRSVKWKELSIRQIEIALKNTMCMVSIIKDDKCVACGRVVGDKSMKGVLSDIMVHPDYQKYGYGKIVVTNLLEQITSFLDEGEQFQLEATPTYGNREFYVKCGMKYKPENQDGVYLWIKK
;
A
#
# COMPACT_ATOMS: atom_id res chain seq x y z
N MET A 1 -12.41 -7.13 -17.81
CA MET A 1 -11.35 -6.17 -17.62
C MET A 1 -10.11 -6.86 -17.14
N ASP A 2 -9.12 -6.85 -17.99
CA ASP A 2 -7.95 -7.66 -17.74
C ASP A 2 -6.91 -6.88 -16.97
N ILE A 3 -6.82 -7.15 -15.69
CA ILE A 3 -5.75 -6.61 -14.86
C ILE A 3 -4.84 -7.76 -14.41
N LYS A 4 -3.58 -7.40 -14.16
CA LYS A 4 -2.62 -8.30 -13.53
C LYS A 4 -2.28 -7.73 -12.16
N ILE A 5 -2.22 -8.58 -11.16
CA ILE A 5 -1.81 -8.20 -9.82
C ILE A 5 -0.45 -8.83 -9.59
N ILE A 6 0.56 -7.99 -9.35
CA ILE A 6 1.95 -8.43 -9.24
C ILE A 6 2.48 -7.99 -7.87
N ASN A 7 3.10 -8.90 -7.13
CA ASN A 7 3.66 -8.59 -5.81
C ASN A 7 5.05 -7.94 -5.95
N ASN A 8 5.11 -6.92 -6.76
CA ASN A 8 6.32 -6.16 -7.04
C ASN A 8 5.94 -4.77 -7.55
N ILE A 9 6.82 -3.80 -7.36
CA ILE A 9 6.69 -2.48 -7.99
C ILE A 9 8.02 -2.17 -8.64
N GLU A 10 7.99 -1.93 -9.95
CA GLU A 10 9.19 -1.48 -10.66
C GLU A 10 9.50 -0.02 -10.27
N PRO A 11 10.78 0.34 -10.08
CA PRO A 11 11.13 1.71 -9.68
C PRO A 11 10.55 2.80 -10.56
N ASN A 12 10.59 2.59 -11.87
CA ASN A 12 10.03 3.58 -12.81
C ASN A 12 8.52 3.71 -12.66
N ASP A 13 7.83 2.61 -12.36
CA ASP A 13 6.39 2.64 -12.14
C ASP A 13 6.04 3.45 -10.89
N LEU A 14 6.78 3.27 -9.80
CA LEU A 14 6.55 4.07 -8.60
C LEU A 14 6.83 5.54 -8.85
N PHE A 15 7.90 5.85 -9.58
CA PHE A 15 8.22 7.23 -9.96
C PHE A 15 7.04 7.86 -10.73
N LEU A 16 6.52 7.18 -11.73
CA LEU A 16 5.43 7.69 -12.56
C LEU A 16 4.11 7.77 -11.78
N MET A 17 3.85 6.80 -10.91
CA MET A 17 2.64 6.81 -10.08
C MET A 17 2.64 8.01 -9.13
N ARG A 18 3.77 8.28 -8.45
CA ARG A 18 3.89 9.43 -7.57
C ARG A 18 3.68 10.73 -8.32
N ARG A 19 4.22 10.83 -9.54
CA ARG A 19 4.00 12.00 -10.41
C ARG A 19 2.52 12.15 -10.78
N SER A 20 1.84 11.05 -11.07
CA SER A 20 0.43 11.08 -11.49
C SER A 20 -0.50 11.64 -10.41
N VAL A 21 -0.17 11.42 -9.14
CA VAL A 21 -0.95 11.94 -8.00
C VAL A 21 -0.34 13.22 -7.43
N LYS A 22 0.65 13.79 -8.11
CA LYS A 22 1.30 15.07 -7.75
C LYS A 22 1.96 15.08 -6.38
N TRP A 23 2.49 13.93 -5.98
CA TRP A 23 3.30 13.84 -4.78
C TRP A 23 4.72 14.32 -5.09
N LYS A 24 5.47 14.65 -4.04
CA LYS A 24 6.83 15.12 -4.17
C LYS A 24 7.66 14.15 -5.01
N GLU A 25 8.39 14.67 -6.01
CA GLU A 25 9.28 13.85 -6.82
C GLU A 25 10.54 13.49 -6.05
N LEU A 26 10.88 12.22 -6.14
CA LEU A 26 12.09 11.67 -5.56
C LEU A 26 12.92 11.06 -6.70
N SER A 27 14.23 10.96 -6.50
CA SER A 27 15.08 10.39 -7.54
C SER A 27 14.83 8.91 -7.72
N ILE A 28 15.11 8.40 -8.91
CA ILE A 28 15.04 6.95 -9.19
C ILE A 28 15.94 6.18 -8.23
N ARG A 29 17.12 6.71 -7.90
CA ARG A 29 18.03 6.09 -6.95
C ARG A 29 17.39 5.92 -5.58
N GLN A 30 16.72 6.96 -5.06
CA GLN A 30 16.01 6.87 -3.78
C GLN A 30 14.90 5.83 -3.83
N ILE A 31 14.15 5.80 -4.91
CA ILE A 31 13.04 4.85 -5.09
C ILE A 31 13.58 3.43 -5.13
N GLU A 32 14.66 3.17 -5.85
CA GLU A 32 15.27 1.85 -5.91
C GLU A 32 15.69 1.35 -4.52
N ILE A 33 16.31 2.22 -3.73
CA ILE A 33 16.72 1.87 -2.37
C ILE A 33 15.49 1.59 -1.50
N ALA A 34 14.47 2.45 -1.61
CA ALA A 34 13.24 2.28 -0.82
C ALA A 34 12.56 0.96 -1.13
N LEU A 35 12.44 0.59 -2.40
CA LEU A 35 11.80 -0.65 -2.79
C LEU A 35 12.58 -1.89 -2.33
N LYS A 36 13.90 -1.82 -2.32
CA LYS A 36 14.73 -2.92 -1.78
C LYS A 36 14.52 -3.12 -0.28
N ASN A 37 14.12 -2.10 0.44
CA ASN A 37 13.89 -2.15 1.88
C ASN A 37 12.41 -2.22 2.22
N THR A 38 11.58 -2.55 1.27
CA THR A 38 10.14 -2.68 1.44
C THR A 38 9.81 -4.10 1.87
N MET A 39 8.93 -4.24 2.87
CA MET A 39 8.53 -5.52 3.41
C MET A 39 7.67 -6.32 2.43
N CYS A 40 6.64 -5.67 1.87
CA CYS A 40 5.82 -6.25 0.83
C CYS A 40 5.26 -5.14 -0.05
N MET A 41 4.94 -5.49 -1.28
CA MET A 41 4.48 -4.53 -2.26
C MET A 41 3.58 -5.20 -3.28
N VAL A 42 2.80 -4.37 -3.98
CA VAL A 42 1.89 -4.85 -5.01
C VAL A 42 1.69 -3.76 -6.05
N SER A 43 1.54 -4.16 -7.30
CA SER A 43 1.09 -3.26 -8.36
C SER A 43 -0.02 -3.92 -9.16
N ILE A 44 -0.91 -3.10 -9.69
CA ILE A 44 -1.95 -3.52 -10.62
C ILE A 44 -1.54 -3.00 -11.98
N ILE A 45 -1.42 -3.92 -12.93
CA ILE A 45 -1.01 -3.63 -14.30
C ILE A 45 -2.24 -3.80 -15.20
N LYS A 46 -2.53 -2.78 -15.99
CA LYS A 46 -3.58 -2.81 -16.99
C LYS A 46 -3.03 -2.24 -18.29
N ASP A 47 -3.20 -2.97 -19.40
CA ASP A 47 -2.67 -2.57 -20.71
C ASP A 47 -1.16 -2.22 -20.63
N ASP A 48 -0.40 -3.09 -19.97
CA ASP A 48 1.06 -2.96 -19.77
C ASP A 48 1.49 -1.71 -18.97
N LYS A 49 0.58 -1.13 -18.19
CA LYS A 49 0.80 0.10 -17.47
C LYS A 49 0.44 -0.09 -16.01
N CYS A 50 1.26 0.39 -15.10
CA CYS A 50 0.94 0.39 -13.68
C CYS A 50 -0.14 1.44 -13.42
N VAL A 51 -1.29 1.01 -12.94
CA VAL A 51 -2.44 1.89 -12.68
C VAL A 51 -2.74 2.05 -11.20
N ALA A 52 -2.19 1.19 -10.36
CA ALA A 52 -2.34 1.28 -8.91
C ALA A 52 -1.17 0.54 -8.26
N CYS A 53 -0.80 0.96 -7.06
CA CYS A 53 0.27 0.29 -6.33
C CYS A 53 0.14 0.58 -4.83
N GLY A 54 0.95 -0.13 -4.05
CA GLY A 54 1.08 0.08 -2.63
C GLY A 54 2.21 -0.75 -2.06
N ARG A 55 2.70 -0.35 -0.91
CA ARG A 55 3.77 -1.09 -0.23
C ARG A 55 3.64 -0.96 1.28
N VAL A 56 4.31 -1.85 1.98
CA VAL A 56 4.40 -1.83 3.45
C VAL A 56 5.87 -1.71 3.82
N VAL A 57 6.18 -0.69 4.60
CA VAL A 57 7.49 -0.54 5.23
C VAL A 57 7.37 -1.12 6.64
N GLY A 58 8.22 -2.06 6.99
CA GLY A 58 8.10 -2.71 8.29
C GLY A 58 9.26 -3.64 8.60
N ASP A 59 9.16 -4.25 9.77
CA ASP A 59 10.23 -5.10 10.31
C ASP A 59 10.08 -6.58 9.93
N LYS A 60 9.05 -6.91 9.17
CA LYS A 60 8.72 -8.28 8.74
C LYS A 60 8.29 -9.20 9.89
N SER A 61 7.91 -8.64 11.01
CA SER A 61 7.58 -9.42 12.20
C SER A 61 6.41 -8.86 13.00
N MET A 62 6.52 -7.62 13.45
CA MET A 62 5.60 -7.07 14.44
C MET A 62 4.82 -5.87 13.95
N LYS A 63 5.43 -5.03 13.11
CA LYS A 63 4.87 -3.72 12.80
C LYS A 63 5.24 -3.26 11.39
N GLY A 64 4.32 -2.57 10.77
CA GLY A 64 4.57 -1.93 9.48
C GLY A 64 3.62 -0.78 9.23
N VAL A 65 3.94 -0.03 8.17
CA VAL A 65 3.18 1.15 7.75
C VAL A 65 2.84 1.00 6.27
N LEU A 66 1.56 1.17 5.95
CA LEU A 66 1.12 1.29 4.55
C LEU A 66 1.70 2.58 3.96
N SER A 67 2.33 2.45 2.81
CA SER A 67 3.00 3.58 2.16
C SER A 67 2.75 3.53 0.66
N ASP A 68 2.70 4.70 0.04
CA ASP A 68 2.55 4.82 -1.41
C ASP A 68 1.33 4.05 -1.96
N ILE A 69 0.21 4.09 -1.23
CA ILE A 69 -1.04 3.53 -1.71
C ILE A 69 -1.62 4.53 -2.71
N MET A 70 -1.56 4.20 -3.98
CA MET A 70 -1.93 5.14 -5.05
C MET A 70 -2.74 4.45 -6.13
N VAL A 71 -3.70 5.20 -6.69
CA VAL A 71 -4.41 4.82 -7.91
C VAL A 71 -4.27 5.97 -8.89
N HIS A 72 -3.84 5.67 -10.10
CA HIS A 72 -3.71 6.68 -11.15
C HIS A 72 -5.06 7.40 -11.34
N PRO A 73 -5.08 8.74 -11.49
CA PRO A 73 -6.33 9.49 -11.57
C PRO A 73 -7.33 8.99 -12.62
N ASP A 74 -6.84 8.50 -13.75
CA ASP A 74 -7.71 8.00 -14.82
C ASP A 74 -8.32 6.63 -14.51
N TYR A 75 -7.90 5.99 -13.42
CA TYR A 75 -8.33 4.62 -13.08
C TYR A 75 -8.96 4.54 -11.70
N GLN A 76 -9.32 5.67 -11.11
CA GLN A 76 -10.01 5.69 -9.82
C GLN A 76 -11.46 5.24 -9.99
N LYS A 77 -12.09 4.87 -8.88
CA LYS A 77 -13.49 4.41 -8.81
C LYS A 77 -13.76 3.03 -9.39
N TYR A 78 -12.71 2.25 -9.66
CA TYR A 78 -12.84 0.86 -10.10
C TYR A 78 -12.55 -0.15 -8.98
N GLY A 79 -12.28 0.34 -7.77
CA GLY A 79 -11.98 -0.53 -6.63
C GLY A 79 -10.52 -1.00 -6.56
N TYR A 80 -9.64 -0.44 -7.36
CA TYR A 80 -8.23 -0.88 -7.38
C TYR A 80 -7.49 -0.60 -6.07
N GLY A 81 -7.80 0.51 -5.41
CA GLY A 81 -7.19 0.79 -4.11
C GLY A 81 -7.50 -0.27 -3.07
N LYS A 82 -8.74 -0.74 -3.03
CA LYS A 82 -9.14 -1.81 -2.11
C LYS A 82 -8.44 -3.13 -2.44
N ILE A 83 -8.27 -3.44 -3.73
CA ILE A 83 -7.53 -4.62 -4.17
C ILE A 83 -6.08 -4.54 -3.68
N VAL A 84 -5.45 -3.38 -3.82
CA VAL A 84 -4.08 -3.16 -3.36
C VAL A 84 -3.96 -3.42 -1.85
N VAL A 85 -4.80 -2.79 -1.05
CA VAL A 85 -4.74 -2.94 0.40
C VAL A 85 -5.04 -4.39 0.81
N THR A 86 -6.07 -5.01 0.24
CA THR A 86 -6.42 -6.40 0.54
C THR A 86 -5.26 -7.35 0.22
N ASN A 87 -4.59 -7.15 -0.92
CA ASN A 87 -3.43 -7.96 -1.28
C ASN A 87 -2.30 -7.81 -0.27
N LEU A 88 -2.02 -6.57 0.17
CA LEU A 88 -0.98 -6.33 1.15
C LEU A 88 -1.30 -6.99 2.50
N LEU A 89 -2.57 -6.95 2.93
CA LEU A 89 -2.99 -7.64 4.14
C LEU A 89 -2.76 -9.15 4.03
N GLU A 90 -3.06 -9.73 2.89
CA GLU A 90 -2.81 -11.15 2.64
C GLU A 90 -1.33 -11.48 2.66
N GLN A 91 -0.48 -10.62 2.08
CA GLN A 91 0.96 -10.82 2.13
C GLN A 91 1.49 -10.78 3.57
N ILE A 92 1.01 -9.84 4.38
CA ILE A 92 1.41 -9.74 5.79
C ILE A 92 1.00 -11.02 6.53
N THR A 93 -0.24 -11.47 6.34
CA THR A 93 -0.70 -12.70 6.99
C THR A 93 0.18 -13.89 6.65
N SER A 94 0.70 -13.95 5.43
CA SER A 94 1.58 -15.04 5.01
C SER A 94 2.93 -15.07 5.73
N PHE A 95 3.38 -13.94 6.31
CA PHE A 95 4.61 -13.89 7.10
C PHE A 95 4.44 -14.38 8.54
N LEU A 96 3.19 -14.49 9.00
CA LEU A 96 2.91 -14.79 10.41
C LEU A 96 2.77 -16.29 10.61
N ASP A 97 3.24 -16.77 11.77
CA ASP A 97 2.94 -18.10 12.25
C ASP A 97 1.61 -18.10 13.00
N GLU A 98 1.05 -19.28 13.19
CA GLU A 98 -0.22 -19.44 13.91
C GLU A 98 -0.16 -18.76 15.28
N GLY A 99 -1.15 -17.94 15.59
CA GLY A 99 -1.24 -17.23 16.86
C GLY A 99 -0.51 -15.89 16.91
N GLU A 100 0.28 -15.57 15.90
CA GLU A 100 1.00 -14.31 15.86
C GLU A 100 0.12 -13.15 15.36
N GLN A 101 0.51 -11.93 15.74
CA GLN A 101 -0.20 -10.72 15.37
C GLN A 101 0.78 -9.68 14.85
N PHE A 102 0.30 -8.83 13.96
CA PHE A 102 1.10 -7.77 13.33
C PHE A 102 0.31 -6.46 13.40
N GLN A 103 0.95 -5.39 13.85
CA GLN A 103 0.31 -4.08 13.89
C GLN A 103 0.60 -3.31 12.60
N LEU A 104 -0.44 -3.07 11.82
CA LEU A 104 -0.36 -2.27 10.61
C LEU A 104 -0.91 -0.88 10.88
N GLU A 105 -0.19 0.15 10.44
CA GLU A 105 -0.62 1.53 10.58
C GLU A 105 -0.64 2.24 9.22
N ALA A 106 -1.37 3.32 9.13
CA ALA A 106 -1.32 4.23 7.99
C ALA A 106 -1.65 5.64 8.44
N THR A 107 -1.07 6.63 7.78
CA THR A 107 -1.46 8.03 7.93
C THR A 107 -2.08 8.45 6.60
N PRO A 108 -3.42 8.46 6.51
CA PRO A 108 -4.10 8.77 5.26
C PRO A 108 -3.86 10.22 4.84
N THR A 109 -3.83 10.46 3.54
CA THR A 109 -3.88 11.82 3.03
C THR A 109 -5.26 12.41 3.35
N TYR A 110 -5.34 13.73 3.37
CA TYR A 110 -6.57 14.44 3.68
C TYR A 110 -7.73 13.92 2.84
N GLY A 111 -8.84 13.58 3.51
CA GLY A 111 -10.04 13.08 2.83
C GLY A 111 -10.08 11.58 2.57
N ASN A 112 -9.01 10.83 2.90
CA ASN A 112 -8.93 9.40 2.60
C ASN A 112 -9.07 8.47 3.81
N ARG A 113 -9.40 9.00 4.99
CA ARG A 113 -9.52 8.16 6.20
C ARG A 113 -10.57 7.07 6.05
N GLU A 114 -11.72 7.40 5.50
CA GLU A 114 -12.82 6.45 5.36
C GLU A 114 -12.49 5.29 4.42
N PHE A 115 -11.64 5.53 3.41
CA PHE A 115 -11.17 4.47 2.54
C PHE A 115 -10.51 3.34 3.34
N TYR A 116 -9.61 3.71 4.26
CA TYR A 116 -8.90 2.72 5.08
C TYR A 116 -9.83 2.02 6.06
N VAL A 117 -10.82 2.71 6.58
CA VAL A 117 -11.83 2.09 7.46
C VAL A 117 -12.63 1.07 6.66
N LYS A 118 -12.99 1.38 5.42
CA LYS A 118 -13.67 0.42 4.53
C LYS A 118 -12.80 -0.79 4.21
N CYS A 119 -11.48 -0.67 4.31
CA CYS A 119 -10.55 -1.77 4.16
C CYS A 119 -10.35 -2.57 5.45
N GLY A 120 -11.04 -2.22 6.53
CA GLY A 120 -10.99 -2.94 7.81
C GLY A 120 -10.12 -2.30 8.87
N MET A 121 -9.53 -1.13 8.60
CA MET A 121 -8.70 -0.44 9.59
C MET A 121 -9.56 0.41 10.53
N LYS A 122 -9.01 0.77 11.69
CA LYS A 122 -9.69 1.55 12.71
C LYS A 122 -8.97 2.87 12.94
N TYR A 123 -9.70 3.90 13.33
CA TYR A 123 -9.10 5.18 13.72
C TYR A 123 -8.28 5.00 15.00
N LYS A 124 -7.13 5.68 15.07
CA LYS A 124 -6.33 5.69 16.30
C LYS A 124 -7.02 6.56 17.34
N PRO A 125 -7.16 6.08 18.59
CA PRO A 125 -7.82 6.86 19.64
C PRO A 125 -7.09 8.16 19.99
N GLU A 126 -5.76 8.13 20.01
CA GLU A 126 -4.93 9.27 20.42
C GLU A 126 -4.48 10.16 19.26
N ASN A 127 -4.67 9.70 18.04
CA ASN A 127 -4.28 10.46 16.83
C ASN A 127 -5.32 10.22 15.75
N GLN A 128 -6.22 11.15 15.61
CA GLN A 128 -7.36 11.01 14.70
C GLN A 128 -6.98 11.06 13.21
N ASP A 129 -5.74 11.42 12.89
CA ASP A 129 -5.28 11.42 11.51
C ASP A 129 -4.75 10.05 11.07
N GLY A 130 -4.53 9.14 12.02
CA GLY A 130 -4.00 7.82 11.74
C GLY A 130 -5.04 6.72 11.85
N VAL A 131 -4.78 5.60 11.18
CA VAL A 131 -5.57 4.38 11.26
C VAL A 131 -4.65 3.20 11.55
N TYR A 132 -5.22 2.12 12.11
CA TYR A 132 -4.44 0.94 12.44
C TYR A 132 -5.28 -0.32 12.31
N LEU A 133 -4.60 -1.46 12.29
CA LEU A 133 -5.23 -2.76 12.30
C LEU A 133 -4.27 -3.76 12.95
N TRP A 134 -4.78 -4.58 13.85
CA TRP A 134 -4.08 -5.76 14.32
C TRP A 134 -4.44 -6.92 13.40
N ILE A 135 -3.46 -7.39 12.64
CA ILE A 135 -3.62 -8.55 11.78
C ILE A 135 -3.24 -9.77 12.59
N LYS A 136 -4.14 -10.74 12.64
CA LYS A 136 -3.95 -11.96 13.45
C LYS A 136 -3.94 -13.18 12.55
N LYS A 137 -3.09 -14.10 12.87
CA LYS A 137 -3.10 -15.41 12.23
C LYS A 137 -3.52 -16.50 13.28
#